data_bae11d1e358ff2aacd52244eae14362a
#
_entry.id   bae11d1e358ff2aacd52244eae14362a
#
_cell.length_a   1.000
_cell.length_b   1.000
_cell.length_c   1.000
_cell.angle_alpha   90.00
_cell.angle_beta   90.00
_cell.angle_gamma   90.00
#
_symmetry.space_group_name_H-M   'P 1'
#
loop_
_entity.id
_entity.type
_entity.pdbx_description
1 polymer ?
#
loop_
_entity_poly.entity_id
_entity_poly.type
_entity_poly.pdbx_seq_one_letter_code
_entity_poly.pdbx_strand_id
1 'polypeptide(L)'
;ERLTILTRELTPFEHLVANHLCDGLSNAAIARETSHTEKVVENTVSRMAKALGVHSGPDINIRVLIALAYRSHFGDNAFDKLNIACKHLEAGPDGRMICNRHID
;
A
#
# COMPACT_ATOMS: atom_id res chain seq x y z
N GLU A 1 -16.49 2.30 10.80
CA GLU A 1 -16.36 1.34 9.93
C GLU A 1 -15.01 0.71 9.73
N ARG A 2 -14.97 -0.58 9.87
CA ARG A 2 -13.72 -1.30 9.80
C ARG A 2 -13.43 -1.63 8.36
N LEU A 3 -12.28 -1.28 7.90
CA LEU A 3 -11.92 -1.52 6.52
C LEU A 3 -11.02 -2.71 6.35
N THR A 4 -10.20 -2.99 7.34
CA THR A 4 -9.16 -3.99 7.20
C THR A 4 -9.13 -4.88 8.41
N ILE A 5 -9.12 -6.18 8.18
CA ILE A 5 -8.95 -7.16 9.22
C ILE A 5 -7.72 -7.98 8.89
N LEU A 6 -6.71 -7.85 9.72
CA LEU A 6 -5.48 -8.61 9.51
C LEU A 6 -5.66 -9.99 10.12
N THR A 7 -5.71 -11.00 9.27
CA THR A 7 -5.97 -12.37 9.74
C THR A 7 -4.71 -13.06 10.26
N ARG A 8 -3.54 -12.54 9.91
CA ARG A 8 -2.26 -13.02 10.39
C ARG A 8 -1.22 -11.93 10.16
N GLU A 9 -0.08 -12.08 10.82
CA GLU A 9 1.00 -11.15 10.57
C GLU A 9 1.59 -11.39 9.18
N LEU A 10 2.08 -10.32 8.58
CA LEU A 10 2.74 -10.42 7.30
C LEU A 10 4.20 -10.83 7.49
N THR A 11 4.69 -11.62 6.55
CA THR A 11 6.10 -12.01 6.57
C THR A 11 6.95 -10.81 6.14
N PRO A 12 8.27 -10.83 6.45
CA PRO A 12 9.14 -9.75 5.98
C PRO A 12 9.11 -9.55 4.48
N PHE A 13 9.02 -10.64 3.70
CA PHE A 13 8.95 -10.49 2.25
C PHE A 13 7.63 -9.86 1.82
N GLU A 14 6.54 -10.20 2.49
CA GLU A 14 5.25 -9.58 2.20
C GLU A 14 5.30 -8.08 2.49
N HIS A 15 5.93 -7.67 3.59
CA HIS A 15 6.12 -6.25 3.87
C HIS A 15 6.92 -5.57 2.77
N LEU A 16 7.97 -6.23 2.30
CA LEU A 16 8.80 -5.65 1.24
C LEU A 16 7.99 -5.48 -0.03
N VAL A 17 7.24 -6.50 -0.43
CA VAL A 17 6.40 -6.42 -1.62
C VAL A 17 5.34 -5.34 -1.46
N ALA A 18 4.75 -5.24 -0.27
CA ALA A 18 3.72 -4.24 -0.02
C ALA A 18 4.28 -2.83 -0.15
N ASN A 19 5.50 -2.60 0.35
CA ASN A 19 6.12 -1.29 0.23
C ASN A 19 6.34 -0.91 -1.23
N HIS A 20 6.85 -1.84 -2.03
CA HIS A 20 7.04 -1.56 -3.45
C HIS A 20 5.72 -1.34 -4.17
N LEU A 21 4.70 -2.09 -3.78
CA LEU A 21 3.38 -1.95 -4.36
C LEU A 21 2.81 -0.57 -4.06
N CYS A 22 2.99 -0.09 -2.83
CA CYS A 22 2.55 1.24 -2.44
C CYS A 22 3.31 2.33 -3.17
N ASP A 23 4.54 2.05 -3.62
CA ASP A 23 5.31 2.97 -4.43
C ASP A 23 4.88 2.95 -5.90
N GLY A 24 3.89 2.14 -6.24
CA GLY A 24 3.35 2.10 -7.58
C GLY A 24 4.02 1.13 -8.53
N LEU A 25 4.90 0.28 -8.04
CA LEU A 25 5.60 -0.65 -8.91
C LEU A 25 4.67 -1.76 -9.39
N SER A 26 4.85 -2.18 -10.63
CA SER A 26 4.17 -3.36 -11.17
C SER A 26 4.80 -4.62 -10.58
N ASN A 27 4.11 -5.75 -10.75
CA ASN A 27 4.68 -7.01 -10.28
C ASN A 27 6.00 -7.32 -10.96
N ALA A 28 6.14 -6.99 -12.24
CA ALA A 28 7.40 -7.20 -12.96
C ALA A 28 8.51 -6.35 -12.34
N ALA A 29 8.20 -5.10 -12.01
CA ALA A 29 9.20 -4.22 -11.41
C ALA A 29 9.58 -4.69 -10.01
N ILE A 30 8.59 -5.13 -9.22
CA ILE A 30 8.85 -5.67 -7.89
C ILE A 30 9.75 -6.90 -7.98
N ALA A 31 9.47 -7.76 -8.96
CA ALA A 31 10.29 -8.96 -9.16
C ALA A 31 11.74 -8.59 -9.43
N ARG A 32 11.97 -7.59 -10.27
CA ARG A 32 13.33 -7.13 -10.56
C ARG A 32 14.00 -6.57 -9.31
N GLU A 33 13.27 -5.74 -8.56
CA GLU A 33 13.85 -5.10 -7.38
C GLU A 33 14.18 -6.09 -6.29
N THR A 34 13.43 -7.16 -6.20
CA THR A 34 13.62 -8.15 -5.13
C THR A 34 14.37 -9.39 -5.59
N SER A 35 14.79 -9.43 -6.86
CA SER A 35 15.50 -10.56 -7.43
C SER A 35 14.69 -11.86 -7.35
N HIS A 36 13.41 -11.74 -7.64
CA HIS A 36 12.49 -12.87 -7.65
C HIS A 36 11.80 -12.92 -9.00
N THR A 37 11.03 -14.00 -9.21
CA THR A 37 10.24 -14.11 -10.43
C THR A 37 8.93 -13.38 -10.25
N GLU A 38 8.34 -13.00 -11.37
CA GLU A 38 7.04 -12.35 -11.34
C GLU A 38 5.99 -13.26 -10.72
N LYS A 39 6.11 -14.57 -10.95
CA LYS A 39 5.17 -15.54 -10.38
C LYS A 39 5.23 -15.54 -8.86
N VAL A 40 6.42 -15.45 -8.29
CA VAL A 40 6.57 -15.37 -6.84
C VAL A 40 5.90 -14.11 -6.31
N VAL A 41 6.08 -12.99 -7.00
CA VAL A 41 5.44 -11.74 -6.57
C VAL A 41 3.93 -11.86 -6.66
N GLU A 42 3.40 -12.42 -7.75
CA GLU A 42 1.95 -12.62 -7.89
C GLU A 42 1.39 -13.46 -6.74
N ASN A 43 2.07 -14.55 -6.42
CA ASN A 43 1.63 -15.40 -5.33
C ASN A 43 1.67 -14.67 -3.99
N THR A 44 2.71 -13.87 -3.79
CA THR A 44 2.85 -13.09 -2.57
C THR A 44 1.73 -12.06 -2.45
N VAL A 45 1.40 -11.38 -3.55
CA VAL A 45 0.31 -10.40 -3.55
C VAL A 45 -1.00 -11.09 -3.20
N SER A 46 -1.25 -12.27 -3.77
CA SER A 46 -2.48 -13.02 -3.45
C SER A 46 -2.56 -13.39 -1.98
N ARG A 47 -1.45 -13.83 -1.41
CA ARG A 47 -1.42 -14.20 0.01
C ARG A 47 -1.63 -12.98 0.90
N MET A 48 -1.03 -11.83 0.52
CA MET A 48 -1.22 -10.60 1.28
C MET A 48 -2.68 -10.15 1.25
N ALA A 49 -3.31 -10.29 0.10
CA ALA A 49 -4.71 -9.90 -0.01
C ALA A 49 -5.56 -10.67 1.01
N LYS A 50 -5.32 -11.97 1.11
CA LYS A 50 -6.06 -12.77 2.08
C LYS A 50 -5.76 -12.35 3.51
N ALA A 51 -4.49 -12.10 3.81
CA ALA A 51 -4.11 -11.69 5.16
C ALA A 51 -4.73 -10.36 5.54
N LEU A 52 -4.87 -9.46 4.57
CA LEU A 52 -5.43 -8.13 4.81
C LEU A 52 -6.96 -8.09 4.67
N GLY A 53 -7.57 -9.23 4.39
CA GLY A 53 -9.02 -9.27 4.25
C GLY A 53 -9.56 -8.64 2.99
N VAL A 54 -8.71 -8.54 1.96
CA VAL A 54 -9.11 -7.97 0.68
C VAL A 54 -9.58 -9.08 -0.24
N HIS A 55 -10.74 -8.90 -0.83
CA HIS A 55 -11.33 -9.91 -1.72
C HIS A 55 -11.36 -9.39 -3.14
N SER A 56 -10.98 -10.23 -4.07
CA SER A 56 -11.01 -9.88 -5.49
C SER A 56 -12.43 -9.98 -6.03
N GLY A 57 -12.67 -9.31 -7.13
CA GLY A 57 -13.95 -9.35 -7.80
C GLY A 57 -13.82 -8.67 -9.14
N PRO A 58 -14.85 -8.80 -10.00
CA PRO A 58 -14.75 -8.27 -11.36
C PRO A 58 -14.59 -6.75 -11.42
N ASP A 59 -15.11 -6.06 -10.43
CA ASP A 59 -15.03 -4.60 -10.41
C ASP A 59 -14.04 -4.08 -9.37
N ILE A 60 -13.16 -4.94 -8.89
CA ILE A 60 -12.27 -4.61 -7.78
C ILE A 60 -10.83 -4.57 -8.28
N ASN A 61 -10.16 -3.45 -8.04
CA ASN A 61 -8.72 -3.38 -8.28
C ASN A 61 -8.02 -3.78 -6.99
N ILE A 62 -7.60 -5.04 -6.96
CA ILE A 62 -7.05 -5.61 -5.74
C ILE A 62 -5.77 -4.92 -5.31
N ARG A 63 -4.96 -4.44 -6.26
CA ARG A 63 -3.70 -3.78 -5.91
C ARG A 63 -3.96 -2.47 -5.17
N VAL A 64 -4.97 -1.72 -5.60
CA VAL A 64 -5.33 -0.48 -4.92
C VAL A 64 -5.81 -0.77 -3.51
N LEU A 65 -6.65 -1.79 -3.36
CA LEU A 65 -7.17 -2.14 -2.05
C LEU A 65 -6.07 -2.64 -1.11
N ILE A 66 -5.12 -3.43 -1.64
CA ILE A 66 -4.00 -3.89 -0.82
C ILE A 66 -3.19 -2.69 -0.33
N ALA A 67 -2.90 -1.73 -1.21
CA ALA A 67 -2.14 -0.56 -0.82
C ALA A 67 -2.85 0.24 0.26
N LEU A 68 -4.16 0.44 0.10
CA LEU A 68 -4.94 1.18 1.09
C LEU A 68 -5.00 0.44 2.41
N ALA A 69 -5.22 -0.88 2.36
CA ALA A 69 -5.30 -1.69 3.57
C ALA A 69 -3.97 -1.73 4.29
N TYR A 70 -2.89 -1.90 3.54
CA TYR A 70 -1.57 -1.94 4.13
C TYR A 70 -1.24 -0.63 4.85
N ARG A 71 -1.51 0.48 4.19
CA ARG A 71 -1.26 1.79 4.79
C ARG A 71 -2.14 2.03 6.00
N SER A 72 -3.40 1.62 5.91
CA SER A 72 -4.32 1.77 7.03
C SER A 72 -3.83 1.01 8.25
N HIS A 73 -3.20 -0.13 8.03
CA HIS A 73 -2.77 -1.00 9.11
C HIS A 73 -1.38 -0.66 9.66
N PHE A 74 -0.48 -0.26 8.78
CA PHE A 74 0.93 -0.08 9.14
C PHE A 74 1.40 1.36 9.03
N GLY A 75 0.49 2.29 8.78
CA GLY A 75 0.85 3.69 8.67
C GLY A 75 1.09 4.08 7.22
N ASP A 76 1.42 5.34 7.03
CA ASP A 76 1.54 5.90 5.69
C ASP A 76 2.97 6.23 5.32
N ASN A 77 3.91 5.39 5.74
CA ASN A 77 5.30 5.56 5.37
C ASN A 77 5.50 5.56 3.87
N ALA A 78 4.63 4.86 3.14
CA ALA A 78 4.75 4.80 1.69
C ALA A 78 4.62 6.18 1.06
N PHE A 79 3.84 7.05 1.66
CA PHE A 79 3.66 8.39 1.11
C PHE A 79 4.90 9.25 1.24
N ASP A 80 5.71 8.97 2.25
CA ASP A 80 6.95 9.72 2.41
C ASP A 80 7.87 9.52 1.23
N LYS A 81 7.81 8.35 0.62
CA LYS A 81 8.67 8.03 -0.51
C LYS A 81 8.21 8.63 -1.82
N LEU A 82 6.96 9.00 -1.91
CA LEU A 82 6.43 9.57 -3.14
C LEU A 82 6.89 11.00 -3.34
N ASN A 83 7.31 11.64 -2.27
CA ASN A 83 7.86 12.98 -2.35
C ASN A 83 6.91 13.94 -3.09
N ILE A 84 5.64 13.79 -2.83
CA ILE A 84 4.63 14.62 -3.46
C ILE A 84 4.68 16.01 -2.86
N ALA A 85 4.78 17.02 -3.72
CA ALA A 85 4.81 18.40 -3.27
C ALA A 85 3.46 19.04 -3.53
N CYS A 86 3.00 19.79 -2.55
CA CYS A 86 1.80 20.59 -2.69
C CYS A 86 2.08 21.94 -2.07
N LYS A 87 1.84 22.99 -2.83
CA LYS A 87 2.13 24.35 -2.36
C LYS A 87 1.22 24.78 -1.23
N HIS A 88 0.14 24.07 -1.02
CA HIS A 88 -0.87 24.47 -0.05
C HIS A 88 -0.83 23.63 1.23
N LEU A 89 0.26 22.93 1.46
CA LEU A 89 0.40 22.15 2.67
C LEU A 89 0.68 23.06 3.86
N GLU A 90 0.04 22.79 4.97
CA GLU A 90 0.32 23.47 6.23
C GLU A 90 0.28 22.46 7.35
N ALA A 91 0.97 22.81 8.44
CA ALA A 91 0.98 21.96 9.62
C ALA A 91 -0.37 22.04 10.32
N GLY A 92 -0.98 20.91 10.58
CA GLY A 92 -2.21 20.85 11.36
C GLY A 92 -1.93 20.87 12.85
N PRO A 93 -3.01 20.86 13.65
CA PRO A 93 -2.86 20.93 15.11
C PRO A 93 -2.08 19.76 15.69
N ASP A 94 -2.10 18.62 15.01
CA ASP A 94 -1.41 17.42 15.49
C ASP A 94 -0.04 17.25 14.85
N GLY A 95 0.44 18.26 14.13
CA GLY A 95 1.74 18.21 13.48
C GLY A 95 1.73 17.56 12.11
N ARG A 96 0.60 17.10 11.65
CA ARG A 96 0.52 16.48 10.32
C ARG A 96 0.33 17.55 9.26
N MET A 97 0.86 17.28 8.07
CA MET A 97 0.71 18.21 6.95
C MET A 97 -0.64 18.02 6.30
N ILE A 98 -1.33 19.12 6.11
CA ILE A 98 -2.68 19.12 5.56
C ILE A 98 -2.72 20.06 4.36
N CYS A 99 -3.37 19.62 3.30
CA CYS A 99 -3.59 20.51 2.16
C CYS A 99 -4.85 21.34 2.43
N ASN A 100 -4.71 22.67 2.41
CA ASN A 100 -5.81 23.54 2.73
C ASN A 100 -6.57 24.03 1.50
N ARG A 101 -6.21 23.54 0.31
CA ARG A 101 -6.85 24.00 -0.94
C ARG A 101 -7.54 22.86 -1.69
N HIS A 102 -7.05 21.63 -1.53
CA HIS A 102 -7.56 20.51 -2.31
C HIS A 102 -8.47 19.60 -1.49
N ILE A 103 -8.92 20.08 -0.36
CA ILE A 103 -9.84 19.34 0.50
C ILE A 103 -11.27 19.64 0.05
N ASP A 104 -12.07 18.62 -0.04
CA ASP A 104 -13.47 18.81 -0.36
C ASP A 104 -14.36 18.74 0.84
#